data_050b0af95198d8f5edd1327d20584f04
#
_entry.id   050b0af95198d8f5edd1327d20584f04
#
_cell.length_a   1.000
_cell.length_b   1.000
_cell.length_c   1.000
_cell.angle_alpha   90.00
_cell.angle_beta   90.00
_cell.angle_gamma   90.00
#
_symmetry.space_group_name_H-M   'P 1'
#
loop_
_entity.id
_entity.type
_entity.pdbx_description
1 polymer ?
#
loop_
_entity_poly.entity_id
_entity_poly.type
_entity_poly.pdbx_seq_one_letter_code
_entity_poly.pdbx_strand_id
1 'polypeptide(L)'
;MDQTILNNLEIELRRGTQTLAVLSLLKEKQYGYSLLQALEEKHVYIEAGTLYPMLRRLETQGLLVSNWDTQESRPRKYYELSTDGQAALDKLI
;
A
#
# COMPACT_ATOMS: atom_id res chain seq x y z
N MET A 1 11.91 17.24 -24.58
CA MET A 1 12.15 16.57 -23.30
C MET A 1 12.97 15.30 -23.57
N ASP A 2 13.99 15.08 -22.78
CA ASP A 2 14.80 13.85 -22.86
C ASP A 2 13.92 12.65 -22.52
N GLN A 3 14.04 11.56 -23.29
CA GLN A 3 13.28 10.35 -23.09
C GLN A 3 13.55 9.73 -21.70
N THR A 4 14.77 9.86 -21.18
CA THR A 4 15.12 9.37 -19.86
C THR A 4 14.34 10.11 -18.76
N ILE A 5 14.22 11.43 -18.89
CA ILE A 5 13.43 12.25 -17.96
C ILE A 5 11.97 11.83 -17.99
N LEU A 6 11.43 11.64 -19.19
CA LEU A 6 10.03 11.23 -19.36
C LEU A 6 9.77 9.84 -18.72
N ASN A 7 10.66 8.89 -18.97
CA ASN A 7 10.53 7.54 -18.41
C ASN A 7 10.59 7.58 -16.87
N ASN A 8 11.47 8.37 -16.30
CA ASN A 8 11.58 8.52 -14.85
C ASN A 8 10.32 9.14 -14.26
N LEU A 9 9.75 10.13 -14.93
CA LEU A 9 8.52 10.76 -14.50
C LEU A 9 7.35 9.78 -14.53
N GLU A 10 7.24 8.96 -15.58
CA GLU A 10 6.22 7.92 -15.67
C GLU A 10 6.33 6.92 -14.51
N ILE A 11 7.55 6.52 -14.15
CA ILE A 11 7.77 5.60 -13.03
C ILE A 11 7.32 6.24 -11.72
N GLU A 12 7.67 7.50 -11.49
CA GLU A 12 7.27 8.20 -10.26
C GLU A 12 5.75 8.37 -10.15
N LEU A 13 5.09 8.70 -11.26
CA LEU A 13 3.63 8.83 -11.27
C LEU A 13 2.96 7.49 -11.00
N ARG A 14 3.49 6.41 -11.57
CA ARG A 14 2.95 5.07 -11.33
C ARG A 14 3.08 4.67 -9.87
N ARG A 15 4.24 4.93 -9.25
CA ARG A 15 4.46 4.66 -7.84
C ARG A 15 3.49 5.45 -6.96
N GLY A 16 3.27 6.72 -7.28
CA GLY A 16 2.33 7.57 -6.56
C GLY A 16 0.90 7.01 -6.63
N THR A 17 0.46 6.58 -7.80
CA THR A 17 -0.86 5.98 -7.99
C THR A 17 -0.99 4.70 -7.18
N GLN A 18 0.01 3.84 -7.21
CA GLN A 18 0.01 2.60 -6.45
C GLN A 18 -0.05 2.87 -4.95
N THR A 19 0.73 3.82 -4.47
CA THR A 19 0.75 4.20 -3.06
C THR A 19 -0.62 4.71 -2.60
N LEU A 20 -1.26 5.59 -3.38
CA LEU A 20 -2.60 6.09 -3.06
C LEU A 20 -3.62 4.97 -3.02
N ALA A 21 -3.57 4.04 -3.96
CA ALA A 21 -4.49 2.90 -4.00
C ALA A 21 -4.32 2.03 -2.75
N VAL A 22 -3.08 1.73 -2.37
CA VAL A 22 -2.78 0.93 -1.17
C VAL A 22 -3.31 1.62 0.07
N LEU A 23 -3.00 2.91 0.26
CA LEU A 23 -3.46 3.66 1.42
C LEU A 23 -4.98 3.72 1.49
N SER A 24 -5.65 3.93 0.35
CA SER A 24 -7.11 4.01 0.29
C SER A 24 -7.78 2.71 0.73
N LEU A 25 -7.22 1.57 0.34
CA LEU A 25 -7.75 0.26 0.71
C LEU A 25 -7.48 -0.10 2.17
N LEU A 26 -6.47 0.51 2.79
CA LEU A 26 -6.10 0.24 4.18
C LEU A 26 -6.85 1.10 5.19
N LYS A 27 -7.88 1.84 4.79
CA LYS A 27 -8.84 2.42 5.71
C LYS A 27 -9.51 1.34 6.57
N GLU A 28 -9.66 0.14 5.99
CA GLU A 28 -10.05 -1.06 6.71
C GLU A 28 -8.85 -1.99 6.75
N LYS A 29 -8.72 -2.77 7.82
CA LYS A 29 -7.60 -3.69 7.94
C LYS A 29 -7.63 -4.74 6.83
N GLN A 30 -6.46 -5.05 6.27
CA GLN A 30 -6.29 -6.02 5.21
C GLN A 30 -5.10 -6.91 5.50
N TYR A 31 -5.24 -8.18 5.21
CA TYR A 31 -4.08 -9.06 5.11
C TYR A 31 -3.36 -8.76 3.79
N GLY A 32 -2.06 -9.06 3.72
CA GLY A 32 -1.32 -8.83 2.48
C GLY A 32 -1.97 -9.49 1.27
N TYR A 33 -2.45 -10.74 1.44
CA TYR A 33 -3.11 -11.46 0.37
C TYR A 33 -4.44 -10.81 -0.06
N SER A 34 -5.28 -10.42 0.90
CA SER A 34 -6.55 -9.77 0.57
C SER A 34 -6.34 -8.40 -0.08
N LEU A 35 -5.27 -7.71 0.32
CA LEU A 35 -4.92 -6.43 -0.28
C LEU A 35 -4.51 -6.60 -1.75
N LEU A 36 -3.73 -7.64 -2.07
CA LEU A 36 -3.38 -7.94 -3.46
C LEU A 36 -4.63 -8.15 -4.31
N GLN A 37 -5.58 -8.92 -3.79
CA GLN A 37 -6.84 -9.19 -4.51
C GLN A 37 -7.67 -7.92 -4.69
N ALA A 38 -7.78 -7.10 -3.64
CA ALA A 38 -8.54 -5.86 -3.70
C ALA A 38 -7.95 -4.88 -4.71
N LEU A 39 -6.62 -4.81 -4.79
CA LEU A 39 -5.93 -3.99 -5.78
C LEU A 39 -6.21 -4.48 -7.19
N GLU A 40 -6.15 -5.79 -7.41
CA GLU A 40 -6.44 -6.38 -8.71
C GLU A 40 -7.87 -6.08 -9.15
N GLU A 41 -8.83 -6.16 -8.25
CA GLU A 41 -10.22 -5.82 -8.55
C GLU A 41 -10.40 -4.38 -9.01
N LYS A 42 -9.51 -3.49 -8.56
CA LYS A 42 -9.50 -2.08 -8.97
C LYS A 42 -8.57 -1.83 -10.16
N HIS A 43 -8.11 -2.89 -10.80
CA HIS A 43 -7.19 -2.82 -11.94
C HIS A 43 -5.84 -2.17 -11.59
N VAL A 44 -5.42 -2.30 -10.34
CA VAL A 44 -4.09 -1.87 -9.89
C VAL A 44 -3.26 -3.13 -9.67
N TYR A 45 -2.34 -3.42 -10.59
CA TYR A 45 -1.57 -4.65 -10.57
C TYR A 45 -0.21 -4.39 -9.93
N ILE A 46 -0.01 -4.92 -8.74
CA ILE A 46 1.25 -4.82 -8.00
C ILE A 46 1.66 -6.25 -7.64
N GLU A 47 2.90 -6.60 -7.95
CA GLU A 47 3.43 -7.90 -7.57
C GLU A 47 3.71 -7.94 -6.06
N ALA A 48 3.61 -9.13 -5.46
CA ALA A 48 3.88 -9.33 -4.05
C ALA A 48 5.28 -8.84 -3.67
N GLY A 49 6.27 -9.10 -4.53
CA GLY A 49 7.64 -8.66 -4.33
C GLY A 49 7.81 -7.14 -4.29
N THR A 50 6.85 -6.38 -4.79
CA THR A 50 6.81 -4.92 -4.71
C THR A 50 5.95 -4.46 -3.56
N LEU A 51 4.80 -5.11 -3.35
CA LEU A 51 3.83 -4.69 -2.33
C LEU A 51 4.38 -4.83 -0.90
N TYR A 52 4.96 -5.98 -0.56
CA TYR A 52 5.41 -6.20 0.81
C TYR A 52 6.52 -5.24 1.26
N PRO A 53 7.55 -4.95 0.42
CA PRO A 53 8.51 -3.90 0.78
C PRO A 53 7.87 -2.52 0.92
N MET A 54 6.87 -2.21 0.10
CA MET A 54 6.13 -0.95 0.19
C MET A 54 5.39 -0.84 1.52
N LEU A 55 4.71 -1.91 1.95
CA LEU A 55 4.00 -1.94 3.23
C LEU A 55 4.96 -1.72 4.39
N ARG A 56 6.12 -2.37 4.37
CA ARG A 56 7.13 -2.18 5.43
C ARG A 56 7.65 -0.76 5.46
N ARG A 57 7.88 -0.15 4.29
CA ARG A 57 8.33 1.24 4.21
C ARG A 57 7.29 2.19 4.76
N LEU A 58 6.03 2.02 4.39
CA LEU A 58 4.94 2.87 4.87
C LEU A 58 4.75 2.72 6.38
N GLU A 59 4.91 1.52 6.91
CA GLU A 59 4.86 1.28 8.35
C GLU A 59 6.01 1.99 9.06
N THR A 60 7.21 1.90 8.52
CA THR A 60 8.38 2.58 9.07
C THR A 60 8.21 4.10 9.07
N GLN A 61 7.52 4.64 8.06
CA GLN A 61 7.20 6.06 7.99
C GLN A 61 6.08 6.49 8.94
N GLY A 62 5.46 5.54 9.62
CA GLY A 62 4.39 5.84 10.57
C GLY A 62 3.00 5.96 9.95
N LEU A 63 2.85 5.63 8.68
CA LEU A 63 1.57 5.74 7.98
C LEU A 63 0.68 4.51 8.13
N LEU A 64 1.28 3.36 8.44
CA LEU A 64 0.57 2.10 8.66
C LEU A 64 0.92 1.54 10.02
N VAL A 65 -0.02 0.78 10.59
CA VAL A 65 0.24 -0.11 11.73
C VAL A 65 -0.06 -1.53 11.29
N SER A 66 0.63 -2.49 11.90
CA SER A 66 0.43 -3.90 11.61
C SER A 66 0.26 -4.68 12.89
N ASN A 67 -0.49 -5.76 12.80
CA ASN A 67 -0.70 -6.68 13.92
C ASN A 67 -0.84 -8.10 13.39
N TRP A 68 -0.56 -9.06 14.26
CA TRP A 68 -0.72 -10.46 13.93
C TRP A 68 -2.09 -10.93 14.39
N ASP A 69 -2.79 -11.62 13.49
CA ASP A 69 -3.99 -12.35 13.83
C ASP A 69 -3.56 -13.79 14.17
N THR A 70 -3.72 -14.17 15.42
CA THR A 70 -3.28 -15.47 15.92
C THR A 70 -4.44 -16.42 16.25
N GLN A 71 -5.67 -16.06 15.86
CA GLN A 71 -6.84 -16.85 16.17
C GLN A 71 -6.92 -18.15 15.37
N GLU A 72 -6.24 -18.20 14.24
CA GLU A 72 -6.15 -19.40 13.41
C GLU A 72 -4.83 -20.13 13.64
N SER A 73 -4.76 -21.37 13.16
CA SER A 73 -3.55 -22.18 13.28
C SER A 73 -2.34 -21.59 12.57
N ARG A 74 -2.56 -20.75 11.55
CA ARG A 74 -1.52 -19.98 10.87
C ARG A 74 -1.67 -18.51 11.22
N PRO A 75 -0.73 -17.93 11.99
CA PRO A 75 -0.76 -16.50 12.24
C PRO A 75 -0.65 -15.73 10.91
N ARG A 76 -1.49 -14.70 10.76
CA ARG A 76 -1.47 -13.82 9.59
C ARG A 76 -1.29 -12.38 10.04
N LYS A 77 -0.45 -11.64 9.30
CA LYS A 77 -0.21 -10.23 9.58
C LYS A 77 -1.18 -9.39 8.78
N TYR A 78 -1.87 -8.47 9.45
CA TYR A 78 -2.70 -7.50 8.77
C TYR A 78 -2.17 -6.09 8.97
N TYR A 79 -2.56 -5.21 8.05
CA TYR A 79 -2.16 -3.81 8.02
C TYR A 79 -3.39 -2.92 8.00
N GLU A 80 -3.28 -1.74 8.58
CA GLU A 80 -4.30 -0.71 8.48
C GLU A 80 -3.64 0.66 8.60
N LEU A 81 -4.34 1.71 8.19
CA LEU A 81 -3.83 3.07 8.34
C LEU A 81 -3.67 3.41 9.81
N SER A 82 -2.57 4.07 10.14
CA SER A 82 -2.41 4.73 11.42
C SER A 82 -3.26 6.01 11.43
N THR A 83 -3.36 6.66 12.59
CA THR A 83 -4.01 7.99 12.69
C THR A 83 -3.31 8.98 11.76
N ASP A 84 -1.98 8.96 11.74
CA ASP A 84 -1.19 9.83 10.86
C ASP A 84 -1.40 9.47 9.38
N GLY A 85 -1.52 8.19 9.08
CA GLY A 85 -1.80 7.72 7.72
C GLY A 85 -3.15 8.19 7.21
N GLN A 86 -4.18 8.15 8.05
CA GLN A 86 -5.51 8.65 7.68
C GLN A 86 -5.46 10.16 7.44
N ALA A 87 -4.78 10.90 8.31
CA ALA A 87 -4.65 12.35 8.16
C ALA A 87 -3.91 12.72 6.87
N ALA A 88 -2.86 11.98 6.54
CA ALA A 88 -2.11 12.19 5.31
C ALA A 88 -2.96 11.91 4.07
N LEU A 89 -3.70 10.79 4.09
CA LEU A 89 -4.57 10.43 2.98
C LEU A 89 -5.65 11.49 2.74
N ASP A 90 -6.26 11.99 3.81
CA ASP A 90 -7.30 13.02 3.72
C ASP A 90 -6.77 14.31 3.07
N LYS A 91 -5.49 14.62 3.24
CA LYS A 91 -4.86 15.78 2.59
C LYS A 91 -4.54 15.54 1.12
N LEU A 92 -4.35 14.28 0.72
CA LEU A 92 -3.97 13.93 -0.65
C LEU A 92 -5.18 13.78 -1.57
N ILE A 93 -6.34 13.63 -1.03
CA ILE A 93 -7.57 13.42 -1.81
C ILE A 93 -8.42 14.73 -1.87
#